data_b5b776848a8aca6396456f95a0a741cd
#
_entry.id   b5b776848a8aca6396456f95a0a741cd
#
_cell.length_a   1.000
_cell.length_b   1.000
_cell.length_c   1.000
_cell.angle_alpha   90.00
_cell.angle_beta   90.00
_cell.angle_gamma   90.00
#
_symmetry.space_group_name_H-M   'P 1'
#
loop_
_entity.id
_entity.type
_entity.pdbx_description
1 polymer ?
#
loop_
_entity_poly.entity_id
_entity_poly.type
_entity_poly.pdbx_seq_one_letter_code
_entity_poly.pdbx_strand_id
1 'polypeptide(L)'
;MDGVDDIYDKCLYTPFTDLVGNNGCTIESLESLHHLSLITGVSFSDTDYNTLSKTDTTTSSLQLDYYYKNFSVTLNTSYYDNSSETYSNSGMNDTYFGFDYQLAFTDLYLRVGLGAILPTYDTTLNNNNTDYTANINLSYTLSHINLFGTYGYTLVNDSDVEDVVSYQNSNYFSLGLGYYFTHKLYMSSYYNVSESIFKNISEIETQSFYAYYSINKNFFTTLTYAYGLSETASDNYIGFKIGYYY
;
A
#
# COMPACT_ATOMS: atom_id res chain seq x y z
N MET A 1 -17.02 -27.29 12.50
CA MET A 1 -17.42 -28.21 13.61
C MET A 1 -16.46 -27.92 14.75
N ASP A 2 -16.92 -27.23 15.75
CA ASP A 2 -16.18 -26.79 16.95
C ASP A 2 -16.29 -27.77 18.13
N GLY A 3 -16.94 -28.93 17.90
CA GLY A 3 -17.13 -29.98 18.88
C GLY A 3 -18.47 -29.92 19.60
N VAL A 4 -19.33 -28.97 19.29
CA VAL A 4 -20.69 -28.88 19.83
C VAL A 4 -21.69 -29.31 18.75
N ASP A 5 -22.72 -30.06 19.16
CA ASP A 5 -23.80 -30.52 18.26
C ASP A 5 -24.64 -29.32 17.85
N ASP A 6 -24.89 -29.17 16.52
CA ASP A 6 -25.63 -28.05 15.92
C ASP A 6 -26.99 -27.74 16.59
N ILE A 7 -27.59 -28.75 17.27
CA ILE A 7 -28.86 -28.57 18.01
C ILE A 7 -28.67 -27.70 19.26
N TYR A 8 -27.48 -27.73 19.83
CA TYR A 8 -27.13 -26.99 21.06
C TYR A 8 -26.23 -25.81 20.80
N ASP A 9 -25.70 -25.71 19.55
CA ASP A 9 -24.79 -24.68 19.13
C ASP A 9 -25.56 -23.37 18.83
N LYS A 10 -25.23 -22.32 19.63
CA LYS A 10 -25.78 -20.98 19.47
C LYS A 10 -24.93 -20.10 18.54
N CYS A 11 -23.70 -20.53 18.21
CA CYS A 11 -22.72 -19.77 17.44
C CYS A 11 -22.16 -20.63 16.31
N LEU A 12 -22.97 -20.97 15.32
CA LEU A 12 -22.73 -21.92 14.21
C LEU A 12 -21.44 -21.69 13.39
N TYR A 13 -20.78 -20.56 13.52
CA TYR A 13 -19.60 -20.19 12.73
C TYR A 13 -18.37 -19.89 13.60
N THR A 14 -18.30 -20.48 14.80
CA THR A 14 -17.16 -20.33 15.69
C THR A 14 -15.89 -20.89 15.03
N PRO A 15 -14.77 -20.12 14.98
CA PRO A 15 -13.51 -20.60 14.43
C PRO A 15 -13.00 -21.85 15.17
N PHE A 16 -12.36 -22.78 14.42
CA PHE A 16 -11.75 -23.99 15.02
C PHE A 16 -10.61 -23.70 15.98
N THR A 17 -10.04 -22.50 15.91
CA THR A 17 -8.95 -22.04 16.76
C THR A 17 -9.42 -21.55 18.11
N ASP A 18 -10.72 -21.34 18.28
CA ASP A 18 -11.29 -20.79 19.49
C ASP A 18 -11.61 -21.88 20.52
N LEU A 19 -11.37 -21.57 21.78
CA LEU A 19 -11.89 -22.37 22.87
C LEU A 19 -13.37 -22.08 23.04
N VAL A 20 -14.23 -23.11 22.88
CA VAL A 20 -15.68 -22.94 22.91
C VAL A 20 -16.30 -23.46 24.21
N GLY A 21 -17.36 -22.79 24.59
CA GLY A 21 -18.21 -23.27 25.70
C GLY A 21 -19.20 -24.35 25.27
N ASN A 22 -19.94 -24.91 26.22
CA ASN A 22 -20.97 -25.91 25.97
C ASN A 22 -22.11 -25.46 25.05
N ASN A 23 -22.16 -24.18 24.71
CA ASN A 23 -23.15 -23.56 23.83
C ASN A 23 -22.59 -23.25 22.44
N GLY A 24 -21.37 -23.72 22.11
CA GLY A 24 -20.71 -23.47 20.81
C GLY A 24 -20.13 -22.06 20.63
N CYS A 25 -20.28 -21.16 21.61
CA CYS A 25 -19.75 -19.80 21.49
C CYS A 25 -18.33 -19.71 22.05
N THR A 26 -17.51 -18.89 21.41
CA THR A 26 -16.13 -18.62 21.82
C THR A 26 -16.07 -18.16 23.28
N ILE A 27 -15.27 -18.86 24.10
CA ILE A 27 -14.89 -18.42 25.45
C ILE A 27 -13.58 -17.64 25.37
N GLU A 28 -12.63 -18.16 24.60
CA GLU A 28 -11.31 -17.59 24.42
C GLU A 28 -10.83 -17.91 23.00
N SER A 29 -10.39 -16.90 22.27
CA SER A 29 -9.77 -17.09 20.97
C SER A 29 -8.33 -17.53 21.18
N LEU A 30 -7.94 -18.62 20.51
CA LEU A 30 -6.57 -19.13 20.48
C LEU A 30 -5.72 -18.45 19.41
N GLU A 31 -6.34 -17.59 18.57
CA GLU A 31 -5.60 -16.81 17.58
C GLU A 31 -4.73 -15.75 18.26
N SER A 32 -3.52 -15.60 17.76
CA SER A 32 -2.62 -14.54 18.21
C SER A 32 -3.21 -13.18 17.89
N LEU A 33 -3.12 -12.25 18.85
CA LEU A 33 -3.42 -10.84 18.60
C LEU A 33 -2.30 -10.13 17.82
N HIS A 34 -1.19 -10.81 17.62
CA HIS A 34 0.01 -10.32 16.95
C HIS A 34 0.15 -11.00 15.60
N HIS A 35 0.23 -10.22 14.55
CA HIS A 35 0.46 -10.72 13.20
C HIS A 35 1.63 -9.97 12.57
N LEU A 36 2.38 -10.68 11.73
CA LEU A 36 3.51 -10.15 11.00
C LEU A 36 3.33 -10.47 9.51
N SER A 37 3.54 -9.49 8.66
CA SER A 37 3.64 -9.71 7.22
C SER A 37 5.03 -9.35 6.72
N LEU A 38 5.61 -10.22 5.91
CA LEU A 38 6.81 -9.97 5.15
C LEU A 38 6.46 -10.00 3.67
N ILE A 39 6.65 -8.89 2.98
CA ILE A 39 6.25 -8.74 1.57
C ILE A 39 7.48 -8.33 0.77
N THR A 40 7.76 -9.03 -0.30
CA THR A 40 8.80 -8.67 -1.26
C THR A 40 8.21 -8.60 -2.66
N GLY A 41 8.81 -7.79 -3.51
CA GLY A 41 8.32 -7.64 -4.87
C GLY A 41 9.29 -6.99 -5.81
N VAL A 42 8.91 -7.03 -7.08
CA VAL A 42 9.59 -6.37 -8.18
C VAL A 42 8.57 -5.60 -9.00
N SER A 43 8.96 -4.44 -9.49
CA SER A 43 8.15 -3.65 -10.42
C SER A 43 9.00 -3.10 -11.56
N PHE A 44 8.31 -2.83 -12.66
CA PHE A 44 8.86 -2.24 -13.87
C PHE A 44 8.00 -1.05 -14.25
N SER A 45 8.62 0.07 -14.62
CA SER A 45 7.93 1.21 -15.19
C SER A 45 8.73 1.79 -16.34
N ASP A 46 8.02 2.34 -17.30
CA ASP A 46 8.58 3.13 -18.40
C ASP A 46 8.01 4.54 -18.35
N THR A 47 8.85 5.52 -18.62
CA THR A 47 8.48 6.93 -18.55
C THR A 47 9.23 7.71 -19.63
N ASP A 48 8.55 8.54 -20.40
CA ASP A 48 9.21 9.40 -21.39
C ASP A 48 9.19 10.90 -21.04
N TYR A 49 8.29 11.36 -20.17
CA TYR A 49 8.14 12.78 -19.78
C TYR A 49 8.16 13.74 -20.98
N ASN A 50 7.70 13.31 -22.15
CA ASN A 50 7.85 14.04 -23.40
C ASN A 50 9.31 14.42 -23.75
N THR A 51 10.28 13.62 -23.32
CA THR A 51 11.69 13.76 -23.63
C THR A 51 12.09 12.88 -24.81
N LEU A 52 13.30 13.12 -25.36
CA LEU A 52 13.80 12.37 -26.53
C LEU A 52 14.17 10.91 -26.20
N SER A 53 14.28 10.56 -24.92
CA SER A 53 14.65 9.20 -24.50
C SER A 53 13.77 8.73 -23.36
N LYS A 54 13.26 7.51 -23.49
CA LYS A 54 12.54 6.82 -22.42
C LYS A 54 13.50 6.41 -21.30
N THR A 55 12.95 6.35 -20.10
CA THR A 55 13.63 5.78 -18.92
C THR A 55 12.87 4.55 -18.47
N ASP A 56 13.54 3.42 -18.45
CA ASP A 56 13.04 2.19 -17.86
C ASP A 56 13.54 2.07 -16.43
N THR A 57 12.63 1.81 -15.50
CA THR A 57 12.94 1.65 -14.07
C THR A 57 12.55 0.26 -13.60
N THR A 58 13.49 -0.45 -13.01
CA THR A 58 13.22 -1.70 -12.27
C THR A 58 13.38 -1.41 -10.78
N THR A 59 12.37 -1.80 -9.98
CA THR A 59 12.44 -1.60 -8.53
C THR A 59 12.21 -2.92 -7.80
N SER A 60 13.09 -3.22 -6.84
CA SER A 60 12.93 -4.34 -5.91
C SER A 60 12.52 -3.78 -4.55
N SER A 61 11.48 -4.33 -3.91
CA SER A 61 10.92 -3.82 -2.66
C SER A 61 10.87 -4.86 -1.55
N LEU A 62 10.98 -4.36 -0.32
CA LEU A 62 10.82 -5.14 0.90
C LEU A 62 9.93 -4.34 1.86
N GLN A 63 8.88 -4.98 2.39
CA GLN A 63 7.95 -4.40 3.35
C GLN A 63 7.76 -5.36 4.52
N LEU A 64 7.77 -4.80 5.72
CA LEU A 64 7.43 -5.47 6.96
C LEU A 64 6.24 -4.77 7.59
N ASP A 65 5.17 -5.52 7.87
CA ASP A 65 4.03 -5.01 8.62
C ASP A 65 3.86 -5.81 9.89
N TYR A 66 3.67 -5.11 11.00
CA TYR A 66 3.31 -5.70 12.28
C TYR A 66 1.95 -5.18 12.72
N TYR A 67 1.07 -6.08 13.11
CA TYR A 67 -0.29 -5.79 13.55
C TYR A 67 -0.49 -6.21 15.00
N TYR A 68 -1.10 -5.33 15.77
CA TYR A 68 -1.56 -5.62 17.11
C TYR A 68 -2.94 -5.01 17.33
N LYS A 69 -3.97 -5.84 17.37
CA LYS A 69 -5.37 -5.41 17.41
C LYS A 69 -5.66 -4.43 16.25
N ASN A 70 -6.02 -3.21 16.61
CA ASN A 70 -6.35 -2.15 15.65
C ASN A 70 -5.13 -1.34 15.20
N PHE A 71 -3.96 -1.59 15.76
CA PHE A 71 -2.73 -0.89 15.42
C PHE A 71 -1.93 -1.66 14.39
N SER A 72 -1.29 -0.95 13.48
CA SER A 72 -0.26 -1.50 12.61
C SER A 72 0.93 -0.59 12.49
N VAL A 73 2.09 -1.20 12.30
CA VAL A 73 3.36 -0.53 12.01
C VAL A 73 3.88 -1.09 10.69
N THR A 74 4.27 -0.21 9.79
CA THR A 74 4.81 -0.56 8.47
C THR A 74 6.21 -0.01 8.33
N LEU A 75 7.13 -0.84 7.83
CA LEU A 75 8.44 -0.44 7.34
C LEU A 75 8.54 -0.89 5.88
N ASN A 76 8.81 0.05 4.97
CA ASN A 76 8.93 -0.23 3.54
C ASN A 76 10.20 0.42 2.99
N THR A 77 11.00 -0.34 2.27
CA THR A 77 12.18 0.13 1.56
C THR A 77 12.27 -0.49 0.18
N SER A 78 12.99 0.13 -0.73
CA SER A 78 13.19 -0.41 -2.07
C SER A 78 14.50 0.05 -2.70
N TYR A 79 14.95 -0.72 -3.69
CA TYR A 79 16.13 -0.44 -4.50
C TYR A 79 15.69 -0.31 -5.94
N TYR A 80 16.14 0.76 -6.61
CA TYR A 80 15.83 1.02 -8.01
C TYR A 80 17.06 0.86 -8.89
N ASP A 81 16.80 0.54 -10.15
CA ASP A 81 17.76 0.55 -11.26
C ASP A 81 17.07 1.25 -12.44
N ASN A 82 17.60 2.41 -12.81
CA ASN A 82 17.11 3.22 -13.93
C ASN A 82 18.06 3.06 -15.12
N SER A 83 17.49 2.84 -16.28
CA SER A 83 18.20 2.75 -17.55
C SER A 83 17.55 3.61 -18.62
N SER A 84 18.34 4.42 -19.30
CA SER A 84 17.96 5.24 -20.44
C SER A 84 19.03 5.11 -21.53
N GLU A 85 18.78 5.62 -22.72
CA GLU A 85 19.78 5.64 -23.81
C GLU A 85 21.06 6.40 -23.44
N THR A 86 20.97 7.37 -22.53
CA THR A 86 22.07 8.31 -22.22
C THR A 86 22.66 8.17 -20.84
N TYR A 87 21.94 7.50 -19.91
CA TYR A 87 22.40 7.32 -18.53
C TYR A 87 21.85 6.03 -17.89
N SER A 88 22.54 5.60 -16.87
CA SER A 88 22.10 4.52 -15.98
C SER A 88 22.42 4.93 -14.54
N ASN A 89 21.46 4.74 -13.64
CA ASN A 89 21.61 5.08 -12.22
C ASN A 89 20.85 4.06 -11.36
N SER A 90 21.38 3.73 -10.21
CA SER A 90 20.74 2.81 -9.27
C SER A 90 21.00 3.21 -7.83
N GLY A 91 20.12 2.86 -6.91
CA GLY A 91 20.24 3.24 -5.51
C GLY A 91 19.06 2.79 -4.67
N MET A 92 19.11 3.16 -3.40
CA MET A 92 17.96 3.01 -2.48
C MET A 92 16.97 4.13 -2.73
N ASN A 93 15.68 3.80 -2.73
CA ASN A 93 14.64 4.81 -2.54
C ASN A 93 14.53 5.19 -1.07
N ASP A 94 13.80 6.25 -0.77
CA ASP A 94 13.50 6.61 0.59
C ASP A 94 12.75 5.51 1.33
N THR A 95 13.10 5.36 2.60
CA THR A 95 12.50 4.34 3.46
C THR A 95 11.32 4.92 4.20
N TYR A 96 10.15 4.31 4.06
CA TYR A 96 8.94 4.70 4.76
C TYR A 96 8.79 3.93 6.07
N PHE A 97 8.47 4.65 7.14
CA PHE A 97 8.04 4.11 8.42
C PHE A 97 6.66 4.69 8.76
N GLY A 98 5.67 3.82 8.98
CA GLY A 98 4.29 4.21 9.23
C GLY A 98 3.70 3.57 10.47
N PHE A 99 2.74 4.27 11.06
CA PHE A 99 1.91 3.81 12.16
C PHE A 99 0.46 4.12 11.82
N ASP A 100 -0.40 3.11 11.87
CA ASP A 100 -1.81 3.25 11.56
C ASP A 100 -2.70 2.75 12.70
N TYR A 101 -3.87 3.34 12.80
CA TYR A 101 -4.96 2.91 13.67
C TYR A 101 -6.21 2.66 12.84
N GLN A 102 -6.78 1.47 12.98
CA GLN A 102 -7.97 1.04 12.25
C GLN A 102 -9.19 1.05 13.15
N LEU A 103 -10.27 1.70 12.69
CA LEU A 103 -11.61 1.62 13.23
C LEU A 103 -12.45 0.76 12.28
N ALA A 104 -12.97 -0.35 12.77
CA ALA A 104 -13.82 -1.24 12.00
C ALA A 104 -15.26 -1.15 12.51
N PHE A 105 -16.19 -0.90 11.59
CA PHE A 105 -17.63 -1.02 11.78
C PHE A 105 -18.10 -2.18 10.90
N THR A 106 -19.37 -2.54 10.93
CA THR A 106 -19.86 -3.75 10.23
C THR A 106 -19.43 -3.84 8.77
N ASP A 107 -19.57 -2.76 8.00
CA ASP A 107 -19.25 -2.74 6.56
C ASP A 107 -18.26 -1.63 6.18
N LEU A 108 -17.88 -0.80 7.15
CA LEU A 108 -17.05 0.37 6.97
C LEU A 108 -15.75 0.22 7.75
N TYR A 109 -14.63 0.40 7.06
CA TYR A 109 -13.29 0.47 7.63
C TYR A 109 -12.73 1.87 7.45
N LEU A 110 -12.31 2.46 8.54
CA LEU A 110 -11.61 3.73 8.57
C LEU A 110 -10.23 3.49 9.15
N ARG A 111 -9.19 3.84 8.41
CA ARG A 111 -7.81 3.79 8.89
C ARG A 111 -7.22 5.19 8.86
N VAL A 112 -6.60 5.61 9.94
CA VAL A 112 -5.84 6.85 10.02
C VAL A 112 -4.38 6.51 10.28
N GLY A 113 -3.49 7.16 9.55
CA GLY A 113 -2.07 6.86 9.60
C GLY A 113 -1.22 8.10 9.73
N LEU A 114 -0.07 7.91 10.37
CA LEU A 114 1.03 8.87 10.43
C LEU A 114 2.31 8.14 9.98
N GLY A 115 3.18 8.83 9.29
CA GLY A 115 4.42 8.23 8.82
C GLY A 115 5.56 9.21 8.71
N ALA A 116 6.75 8.65 8.53
CA ALA A 116 7.98 9.36 8.22
C ALA A 116 8.64 8.73 6.99
N ILE A 117 9.09 9.57 6.08
CA ILE A 117 9.90 9.21 4.92
C ILE A 117 11.34 9.55 5.29
N LEU A 118 12.15 8.52 5.48
CA LEU A 118 13.53 8.63 5.88
C LEU A 118 14.42 8.78 4.65
N PRO A 119 15.34 9.74 4.62
CA PRO A 119 16.16 10.07 3.44
C PRO A 119 17.24 9.01 3.23
N THR A 120 16.88 7.89 2.65
CA THR A 120 17.81 6.85 2.21
C THR A 120 18.17 6.96 0.72
N TYR A 121 17.44 7.80 -0.01
CA TYR A 121 17.75 8.21 -1.37
C TYR A 121 18.68 9.41 -1.36
N ASP A 122 19.92 9.22 -1.80
CA ASP A 122 20.95 10.26 -1.78
C ASP A 122 21.06 10.93 -3.15
N THR A 123 20.79 12.23 -3.19
CA THR A 123 20.98 13.07 -4.38
C THR A 123 21.66 14.38 -4.03
N THR A 124 22.07 15.13 -5.05
CA THR A 124 22.62 16.48 -4.91
C THR A 124 21.55 17.57 -4.74
N LEU A 125 20.26 17.18 -4.59
CA LEU A 125 19.12 18.09 -4.59
C LEU A 125 18.65 18.51 -3.18
N ASN A 126 19.47 18.33 -2.13
CA ASN A 126 19.14 18.65 -0.74
C ASN A 126 17.90 17.88 -0.19
N ASN A 127 17.66 16.67 -0.68
CA ASN A 127 16.57 15.81 -0.25
C ASN A 127 17.01 14.86 0.91
N ASN A 128 17.71 15.39 1.89
CA ASN A 128 18.31 14.62 2.97
C ASN A 128 17.63 14.85 4.34
N ASN A 129 16.45 15.44 4.34
CA ASN A 129 15.63 15.60 5.53
C ASN A 129 14.53 14.56 5.60
N THR A 130 14.05 14.29 6.81
CA THR A 130 12.92 13.42 7.03
C THR A 130 11.62 14.16 6.76
N ASP A 131 10.80 13.64 5.87
CA ASP A 131 9.44 14.10 5.60
C ASP A 131 8.43 13.37 6.48
N TYR A 132 7.30 14.02 6.73
CA TYR A 132 6.23 13.45 7.54
C TYR A 132 4.95 13.35 6.75
N THR A 133 4.23 12.23 6.95
CA THR A 133 2.97 11.99 6.26
C THR A 133 1.83 11.78 7.23
N ALA A 134 0.64 12.17 6.80
CA ALA A 134 -0.61 11.81 7.46
C ALA A 134 -1.60 11.33 6.40
N ASN A 135 -2.34 10.28 6.72
CA ASN A 135 -3.33 9.75 5.77
C ASN A 135 -4.60 9.27 6.45
N ILE A 136 -5.66 9.23 5.65
CA ILE A 136 -6.93 8.64 5.99
C ILE A 136 -7.38 7.74 4.85
N ASN A 137 -7.75 6.51 5.20
CA ASN A 137 -8.24 5.51 4.25
C ASN A 137 -9.64 5.11 4.67
N LEU A 138 -10.56 5.13 3.73
CA LEU A 138 -11.94 4.72 3.91
C LEU A 138 -12.26 3.57 2.96
N SER A 139 -12.90 2.53 3.48
CA SER A 139 -13.33 1.38 2.68
C SER A 139 -14.70 0.92 3.14
N TYR A 140 -15.64 0.84 2.21
CA TYR A 140 -17.01 0.39 2.44
C TYR A 140 -17.29 -0.84 1.58
N THR A 141 -17.69 -1.93 2.23
CA THR A 141 -17.95 -3.21 1.53
C THR A 141 -19.44 -3.53 1.58
N LEU A 142 -20.03 -3.68 0.40
CA LEU A 142 -21.41 -4.10 0.23
C LEU A 142 -21.43 -5.44 -0.53
N SER A 143 -21.69 -6.54 0.18
CA SER A 143 -21.62 -7.89 -0.37
C SER A 143 -20.23 -8.17 -0.97
N HIS A 144 -20.12 -8.24 -2.30
CA HIS A 144 -18.86 -8.50 -3.00
C HIS A 144 -18.20 -7.22 -3.57
N ILE A 145 -18.87 -6.09 -3.47
CA ILE A 145 -18.39 -4.81 -3.99
C ILE A 145 -17.73 -4.04 -2.85
N ASN A 146 -16.57 -3.48 -3.11
CA ASN A 146 -15.83 -2.66 -2.20
C ASN A 146 -15.60 -1.28 -2.82
N LEU A 147 -16.06 -0.22 -2.16
CA LEU A 147 -15.75 1.16 -2.48
C LEU A 147 -14.67 1.63 -1.53
N PHE A 148 -13.62 2.25 -2.05
CA PHE A 148 -12.55 2.75 -1.20
C PHE A 148 -11.98 4.07 -1.70
N GLY A 149 -11.42 4.82 -0.77
CA GLY A 149 -10.73 6.06 -1.05
C GLY A 149 -9.65 6.33 -0.02
N THR A 150 -8.65 7.06 -0.45
CA THR A 150 -7.53 7.49 0.39
C THR A 150 -7.30 8.98 0.16
N TYR A 151 -7.02 9.69 1.22
CA TYR A 151 -6.45 11.03 1.17
C TYR A 151 -5.22 11.07 2.06
N GLY A 152 -4.17 11.70 1.59
CA GLY A 152 -2.96 11.88 2.37
C GLY A 152 -2.29 13.20 2.08
N TYR A 153 -1.46 13.61 3.03
CA TYR A 153 -0.69 14.83 3.01
C TYR A 153 0.75 14.53 3.45
N THR A 154 1.70 15.07 2.71
CA THR A 154 3.13 14.98 3.02
C THR A 154 3.67 16.38 3.31
N LEU A 155 4.21 16.54 4.52
CA LEU A 155 4.98 17.70 4.92
C LEU A 155 6.43 17.46 4.47
N VAL A 156 6.85 18.17 3.45
CA VAL A 156 8.20 18.08 2.89
C VAL A 156 9.10 19.06 3.64
N ASN A 157 10.17 18.53 4.23
CA ASN A 157 11.16 19.30 4.98
C ASN A 157 12.45 19.56 4.21
N ASP A 158 12.50 19.14 2.96
CA ASP A 158 13.65 19.38 2.11
C ASP A 158 13.82 20.86 1.77
N SER A 159 15.07 21.27 1.60
CA SER A 159 15.42 22.66 1.37
C SER A 159 15.57 22.96 -0.12
N ASP A 160 15.02 24.09 -0.55
CA ASP A 160 15.18 24.57 -1.92
C ASP A 160 16.67 24.68 -2.30
N VAL A 161 16.98 24.35 -3.55
CA VAL A 161 18.29 24.60 -4.17
C VAL A 161 18.12 25.73 -5.18
N GLU A 162 18.80 26.85 -4.93
CA GLU A 162 18.66 28.07 -5.72
C GLU A 162 18.87 27.78 -7.24
N ASP A 163 17.97 28.25 -8.06
CA ASP A 163 17.95 28.11 -9.50
C ASP A 163 17.86 26.65 -10.04
N VAL A 164 17.66 25.64 -9.16
CA VAL A 164 17.61 24.24 -9.53
C VAL A 164 16.26 23.61 -9.18
N VAL A 165 15.89 23.59 -7.90
CA VAL A 165 14.65 22.95 -7.42
C VAL A 165 14.05 23.70 -6.23
N SER A 166 12.72 23.80 -6.25
CA SER A 166 11.97 24.30 -5.09
C SER A 166 10.96 23.26 -4.65
N TYR A 167 10.97 22.95 -3.37
CA TYR A 167 10.10 21.95 -2.75
C TYR A 167 8.76 22.54 -2.29
N GLN A 168 7.75 21.72 -2.26
CA GLN A 168 6.43 22.02 -1.68
C GLN A 168 5.85 20.79 -0.98
N ASN A 169 4.92 21.02 -0.08
CA ASN A 169 4.12 19.94 0.49
C ASN A 169 3.24 19.32 -0.60
N SER A 170 2.91 18.04 -0.43
CA SER A 170 2.17 17.27 -1.43
C SER A 170 0.91 16.67 -0.83
N ASN A 171 -0.17 16.71 -1.56
CA ASN A 171 -1.38 15.95 -1.29
C ASN A 171 -1.46 14.78 -2.24
N TYR A 172 -2.07 13.68 -1.80
CA TYR A 172 -2.49 12.63 -2.69
C TYR A 172 -3.91 12.17 -2.38
N PHE A 173 -4.60 11.76 -3.42
CA PHE A 173 -5.96 11.26 -3.34
C PHE A 173 -6.11 10.04 -4.22
N SER A 174 -6.85 9.03 -3.74
CA SER A 174 -7.27 7.92 -4.58
C SER A 174 -8.74 7.58 -4.33
N LEU A 175 -9.41 7.12 -5.39
CA LEU A 175 -10.78 6.62 -5.32
C LEU A 175 -10.91 5.39 -6.20
N GLY A 176 -11.50 4.33 -5.67
CA GLY A 176 -11.57 3.08 -6.38
C GLY A 176 -12.77 2.22 -6.03
N LEU A 177 -12.93 1.21 -6.89
CA LEU A 177 -13.94 0.19 -6.77
C LEU A 177 -13.30 -1.17 -6.92
N GLY A 178 -13.63 -2.08 -6.02
CA GLY A 178 -13.14 -3.45 -6.00
C GLY A 178 -14.26 -4.47 -5.98
N TYR A 179 -13.91 -5.70 -6.32
CA TYR A 179 -14.81 -6.83 -6.33
C TYR A 179 -14.14 -8.10 -5.80
N TYR A 180 -14.80 -8.78 -4.88
CA TYR A 180 -14.41 -10.10 -4.36
C TYR A 180 -14.99 -11.19 -5.25
N PHE A 181 -14.23 -11.68 -6.22
CA PHE A 181 -14.64 -12.77 -7.11
C PHE A 181 -14.81 -14.09 -6.37
N THR A 182 -13.92 -14.33 -5.43
CA THR A 182 -13.93 -15.48 -4.52
C THR A 182 -13.35 -15.06 -3.17
N HIS A 183 -13.39 -15.94 -2.17
CA HIS A 183 -12.69 -15.72 -0.89
C HIS A 183 -11.16 -15.58 -1.03
N LYS A 184 -10.60 -15.95 -2.20
CA LYS A 184 -9.16 -15.89 -2.47
C LYS A 184 -8.77 -14.81 -3.46
N LEU A 185 -9.70 -14.36 -4.31
CA LEU A 185 -9.41 -13.43 -5.40
C LEU A 185 -10.21 -12.14 -5.23
N TYR A 186 -9.50 -11.04 -5.05
CA TYR A 186 -10.01 -9.68 -5.08
C TYR A 186 -9.35 -8.91 -6.21
N MET A 187 -10.10 -8.11 -6.92
CA MET A 187 -9.58 -7.20 -7.95
C MET A 187 -10.21 -5.83 -7.77
N SER A 188 -9.45 -4.79 -8.08
CA SER A 188 -9.94 -3.41 -8.02
C SER A 188 -9.37 -2.56 -9.13
N SER A 189 -10.06 -1.46 -9.39
CA SER A 189 -9.63 -0.39 -10.27
C SER A 189 -9.78 0.94 -9.54
N TYR A 190 -8.78 1.82 -9.62
CA TYR A 190 -8.78 3.08 -8.90
C TYR A 190 -7.98 4.16 -9.63
N TYR A 191 -8.47 5.37 -9.49
CA TYR A 191 -7.84 6.58 -9.98
C TYR A 191 -7.04 7.23 -8.86
N ASN A 192 -5.82 7.67 -9.17
CA ASN A 192 -4.96 8.37 -8.24
C ASN A 192 -4.58 9.73 -8.82
N VAL A 193 -4.51 10.70 -7.94
CA VAL A 193 -3.90 12.00 -8.16
C VAL A 193 -2.91 12.27 -7.04
N SER A 194 -1.73 12.74 -7.36
CA SER A 194 -0.73 13.18 -6.40
C SER A 194 -0.10 14.48 -6.88
N GLU A 195 -0.04 15.47 -6.02
CA GLU A 195 0.76 16.65 -6.27
C GLU A 195 2.24 16.28 -6.27
N SER A 196 3.03 16.93 -7.11
CA SER A 196 4.48 16.81 -7.07
C SER A 196 5.03 17.47 -5.82
N ILE A 197 6.08 16.90 -5.24
CA ILE A 197 6.87 17.56 -4.18
C ILE A 197 7.69 18.74 -4.73
N PHE A 198 7.82 18.86 -6.04
CA PHE A 198 8.51 19.97 -6.70
C PHE A 198 7.51 21.01 -7.16
N LYS A 199 7.78 22.31 -6.87
CA LYS A 199 6.96 23.42 -7.34
C LYS A 199 6.96 23.49 -8.87
N ASN A 200 5.85 23.95 -9.43
CA ASN A 200 5.64 24.14 -10.87
C ASN A 200 5.69 22.83 -11.71
N ILE A 201 5.61 21.67 -11.08
CA ILE A 201 5.40 20.40 -11.74
C ILE A 201 3.91 20.04 -11.64
N SER A 202 3.32 19.64 -12.75
CA SER A 202 1.92 19.22 -12.80
C SER A 202 1.66 17.99 -11.95
N GLU A 203 0.40 17.80 -11.56
CA GLU A 203 -0.04 16.62 -10.83
C GLU A 203 0.27 15.33 -11.59
N ILE A 204 0.51 14.27 -10.80
CA ILE A 204 0.74 12.93 -11.30
C ILE A 204 -0.58 12.18 -11.23
N GLU A 205 -1.15 11.86 -12.39
CA GLU A 205 -2.43 11.17 -12.50
C GLU A 205 -2.25 9.78 -13.07
N THR A 206 -2.88 8.79 -12.45
CA THR A 206 -2.82 7.39 -12.92
C THR A 206 -4.14 6.68 -12.77
N GLN A 207 -4.43 5.77 -13.71
CA GLN A 207 -5.46 4.75 -13.58
C GLN A 207 -4.80 3.43 -13.25
N SER A 208 -5.18 2.83 -12.12
CA SER A 208 -4.55 1.61 -11.62
C SER A 208 -5.54 0.44 -11.56
N PHE A 209 -5.01 -0.75 -11.77
CA PHE A 209 -5.69 -2.03 -11.62
C PHE A 209 -4.87 -2.88 -10.64
N TYR A 210 -5.56 -3.48 -9.70
CA TYR A 210 -4.94 -4.30 -8.66
C TYR A 210 -5.63 -5.64 -8.56
N ALA A 211 -4.85 -6.69 -8.38
CA ALA A 211 -5.33 -8.02 -8.07
C ALA A 211 -4.59 -8.57 -6.85
N TYR A 212 -5.35 -9.15 -5.93
CA TYR A 212 -4.85 -9.88 -4.76
C TYR A 212 -5.31 -11.32 -4.86
N TYR A 213 -4.40 -12.26 -4.64
CA TYR A 213 -4.71 -13.68 -4.59
C TYR A 213 -4.12 -14.34 -3.37
N SER A 214 -4.97 -14.91 -2.50
CA SER A 214 -4.57 -15.73 -1.36
C SER A 214 -4.22 -17.14 -1.83
N ILE A 215 -2.94 -17.49 -1.84
CA ILE A 215 -2.45 -18.81 -2.23
C ILE A 215 -2.89 -19.84 -1.17
N ASN A 216 -2.62 -19.54 0.09
CA ASN A 216 -3.04 -20.32 1.25
C ASN A 216 -3.16 -19.41 2.50
N LYS A 217 -3.27 -19.97 3.70
CA LYS A 217 -3.43 -19.22 4.96
C LYS A 217 -2.32 -18.18 5.18
N ASN A 218 -1.10 -18.49 4.76
CA ASN A 218 0.09 -17.73 5.08
C ASN A 218 0.67 -16.98 3.88
N PHE A 219 0.42 -17.44 2.64
CA PHE A 219 1.00 -16.86 1.45
C PHE A 219 -0.06 -16.19 0.57
N PHE A 220 0.27 -15.02 0.10
CA PHE A 220 -0.51 -14.28 -0.89
C PHE A 220 0.38 -13.66 -1.96
N THR A 221 -0.22 -13.26 -3.04
CA THR A 221 0.44 -12.50 -4.11
C THR A 221 -0.43 -11.35 -4.57
N THR A 222 0.22 -10.30 -5.06
CA THR A 222 -0.47 -9.17 -5.67
C THR A 222 0.14 -8.82 -7.02
N LEU A 223 -0.71 -8.36 -7.91
CA LEU A 223 -0.35 -7.79 -9.20
C LEU A 223 -0.95 -6.38 -9.27
N THR A 224 -0.15 -5.42 -9.65
CA THR A 224 -0.58 -4.04 -9.90
C THR A 224 -0.18 -3.66 -11.31
N TYR A 225 -1.10 -3.06 -12.06
CA TYR A 225 -0.81 -2.37 -13.31
C TYR A 225 -1.34 -0.95 -13.20
N ALA A 226 -0.55 0.03 -13.59
CA ALA A 226 -1.00 1.41 -13.66
C ALA A 226 -0.63 2.01 -15.02
N TYR A 227 -1.51 2.87 -15.51
CA TYR A 227 -1.35 3.64 -16.73
C TYR A 227 -1.36 5.12 -16.38
N GLY A 228 -0.36 5.87 -16.91
CA GLY A 228 -0.23 7.30 -16.73
C GLY A 228 -1.30 8.07 -17.51
N LEU A 229 -1.92 9.05 -16.87
CA LEU A 229 -2.92 9.94 -17.46
C LEU A 229 -2.40 11.36 -17.62
N SER A 230 -1.31 11.70 -16.93
CA SER A 230 -0.62 13.00 -17.05
C SER A 230 0.79 12.81 -17.60
N GLU A 231 1.35 13.87 -18.19
CA GLU A 231 2.73 13.89 -18.72
C GLU A 231 3.80 13.67 -17.64
N THR A 232 3.44 13.84 -16.38
CA THR A 232 4.30 13.67 -15.20
C THR A 232 4.25 12.26 -14.62
N ALA A 233 3.28 11.45 -15.06
CA ALA A 233 3.17 10.06 -14.65
C ALA A 233 4.05 9.14 -15.50
N SER A 234 4.44 7.99 -14.96
CA SER A 234 5.00 6.91 -15.79
C SER A 234 3.95 6.44 -16.79
N ASP A 235 4.36 6.18 -18.04
CA ASP A 235 3.44 5.72 -19.10
C ASP A 235 2.79 4.40 -18.69
N ASN A 236 3.60 3.47 -18.21
CA ASN A 236 3.13 2.20 -17.68
C ASN A 236 3.91 1.81 -16.43
N TYR A 237 3.24 1.12 -15.55
CA TYR A 237 3.81 0.48 -14.37
C TYR A 237 3.21 -0.90 -14.21
N ILE A 238 4.04 -1.90 -13.97
CA ILE A 238 3.62 -3.24 -13.57
C ILE A 238 4.41 -3.69 -12.34
N GLY A 239 3.73 -4.15 -11.30
CA GLY A 239 4.34 -4.62 -10.06
C GLY A 239 3.79 -5.97 -9.63
N PHE A 240 4.68 -6.84 -9.20
CA PHE A 240 4.35 -8.14 -8.63
C PHE A 240 4.95 -8.26 -7.24
N LYS A 241 4.15 -8.70 -6.26
CA LYS A 241 4.62 -8.94 -4.89
C LYS A 241 4.15 -10.31 -4.41
N ILE A 242 4.95 -10.90 -3.55
CA ILE A 242 4.59 -12.08 -2.76
C ILE A 242 4.72 -11.72 -1.27
N GLY A 243 3.73 -12.11 -0.49
CA GLY A 243 3.70 -11.87 0.94
C GLY A 243 3.56 -13.15 1.74
N TYR A 244 4.21 -13.17 2.88
CA TYR A 244 4.05 -14.17 3.93
C TYR A 244 3.40 -13.52 5.14
N TYR A 245 2.34 -14.13 5.64
CA TYR A 245 1.58 -13.68 6.80
C TYR A 245 1.67 -14.73 7.91
N TYR A 246 2.06 -14.28 9.11
CA TYR A 246 2.21 -15.10 10.31
C TYR A 246 1.32 -14.57 11.45
#